data_4cab350ed9116ade20f017b45a27a153
#
_entry.id   4cab350ed9116ade20f017b45a27a153
#
_cell.length_a   1.000
_cell.length_b   1.000
_cell.length_c   1.000
_cell.angle_alpha   90.00
_cell.angle_beta   90.00
_cell.angle_gamma   90.00
#
_symmetry.space_group_name_H-M   'P 1'
#
loop_
_entity.id
_entity.type
_entity.pdbx_description
1 polymer ?
#
loop_
_entity_poly.entity_id
_entity_poly.type
_entity_poly.pdbx_seq_one_letter_code
_entity_poly.pdbx_strand_id
1 'polypeptide(L)'
;MEFNANNNQNMNNQVNSGIKMGTNSELGKIATALTSGENISVVRIRGLEPGELFSGLVYVRKSNYRRNKSNSELFDLYFQCIDGDGVTFRCAMFSTDKKMTIRNEVMYISKGMAVEQIKTGIVYYNIDNISRYTNYTVPISTFLKEITNIEHYYQNVLQIIEDNLKPDQNLYGLYQNIQNKYDYLNLLKTIPYSDTLGTRLGTTLKIINDMCQVYYTLVVPKTEKQLEEYRLFIVCTLMAFVQKSLLMYNDINLSKEVNSNFVSELLLPISDDLLVMTYNTPITGITRSKILSILNNMTLYNRGTEIQEKFPLEIMFFNILKTVEKNISVLEMLESRDIQNKRHSSGIYIV
;
A
#
# COMPACT_ATOMS: atom_id res chain seq x y z
N MET A 1 -53.19 42.22 -4.36
CA MET A 1 -51.97 42.21 -5.18
C MET A 1 -51.50 40.79 -5.16
N GLU A 2 -51.95 40.05 -6.18
CA GLU A 2 -51.58 38.66 -6.39
C GLU A 2 -50.20 38.63 -7.10
N PHE A 3 -49.23 37.92 -6.59
CA PHE A 3 -47.99 37.62 -7.30
C PHE A 3 -48.02 36.17 -7.77
N ASN A 4 -48.08 36.02 -9.08
CA ASN A 4 -48.05 34.78 -9.83
C ASN A 4 -46.78 33.94 -9.55
N ALA A 5 -46.99 32.74 -9.04
CA ALA A 5 -46.04 31.64 -9.02
C ALA A 5 -46.24 30.82 -10.32
N ASN A 6 -45.50 31.12 -11.37
CA ASN A 6 -45.40 30.27 -12.57
C ASN A 6 -44.20 30.72 -13.40
N ASN A 7 -43.00 30.24 -13.06
CA ASN A 7 -41.83 30.19 -13.98
C ASN A 7 -40.67 29.38 -13.42
N ASN A 8 -40.90 28.12 -13.00
CA ASN A 8 -39.81 27.19 -12.66
C ASN A 8 -40.05 25.76 -13.17
N GLN A 9 -40.62 25.62 -14.37
CA GLN A 9 -40.78 24.28 -14.98
C GLN A 9 -40.05 24.08 -16.32
N ASN A 10 -39.11 24.92 -16.73
CA ASN A 10 -38.45 24.79 -18.04
C ASN A 10 -36.93 24.76 -18.02
N MET A 11 -36.29 24.34 -16.92
CA MET A 11 -34.83 24.12 -16.91
C MET A 11 -34.38 22.68 -16.70
N ASN A 12 -35.27 21.70 -16.62
CA ASN A 12 -34.89 20.27 -16.41
C ASN A 12 -35.04 19.38 -17.66
N ASN A 13 -35.27 19.92 -18.86
CA ASN A 13 -35.51 19.11 -20.05
C ASN A 13 -34.46 19.25 -21.18
N GLN A 14 -33.22 19.68 -20.89
CA GLN A 14 -32.20 19.78 -21.94
C GLN A 14 -30.89 19.03 -21.66
N VAL A 15 -30.85 18.10 -20.70
CA VAL A 15 -29.67 17.23 -20.48
C VAL A 15 -29.96 15.75 -20.82
N ASN A 16 -31.12 15.41 -21.34
CA ASN A 16 -31.50 14.03 -21.68
C ASN A 16 -31.67 13.80 -23.19
N SER A 17 -30.84 14.37 -24.04
CA SER A 17 -30.81 14.01 -25.45
C SER A 17 -29.46 13.36 -25.83
N GLY A 18 -29.42 12.04 -25.78
CA GLY A 18 -28.44 11.33 -26.58
C GLY A 18 -27.63 10.23 -25.94
N ILE A 19 -28.22 9.29 -25.23
CA ILE A 19 -27.81 7.89 -25.28
C ILE A 19 -29.06 7.08 -24.92
N LYS A 20 -29.78 6.56 -25.90
CA LYS A 20 -30.72 5.46 -25.68
C LYS A 20 -29.87 4.23 -25.37
N MET A 21 -29.50 4.03 -24.12
CA MET A 21 -28.95 2.75 -23.66
C MET A 21 -30.09 1.74 -23.62
N GLY A 22 -30.00 0.73 -24.47
CA GLY A 22 -30.92 -0.41 -24.38
C GLY A 22 -30.83 -1.00 -22.97
N THR A 23 -31.96 -1.13 -22.31
CA THR A 23 -32.11 -1.61 -20.92
C THR A 23 -31.64 -3.05 -20.69
N ASN A 24 -31.14 -3.74 -21.71
CA ASN A 24 -30.62 -5.11 -21.67
C ASN A 24 -29.13 -5.22 -22.05
N SER A 25 -28.41 -4.14 -22.24
CA SER A 25 -26.97 -4.21 -22.48
C SER A 25 -26.23 -4.39 -21.15
N GLU A 26 -25.11 -5.10 -21.17
CA GLU A 26 -24.23 -5.22 -19.98
C GLU A 26 -23.81 -3.84 -19.43
N LEU A 27 -23.71 -2.83 -20.30
CA LEU A 27 -23.51 -1.42 -19.93
C LEU A 27 -24.64 -0.86 -19.06
N GLY A 28 -25.90 -1.21 -19.36
CA GLY A 28 -27.03 -0.84 -18.52
C GLY A 28 -26.98 -1.51 -17.15
N LYS A 29 -26.57 -2.77 -17.09
CA LYS A 29 -26.40 -3.49 -15.82
C LYS A 29 -25.29 -2.89 -14.96
N ILE A 30 -24.15 -2.51 -15.56
CA ILE A 30 -23.04 -1.87 -14.85
C ILE A 30 -23.40 -0.47 -14.36
N ALA A 31 -24.09 0.34 -15.18
CA ALA A 31 -24.57 1.66 -14.78
C ALA A 31 -25.61 1.55 -13.64
N THR A 32 -26.47 0.54 -13.67
CA THR A 32 -27.44 0.27 -12.61
C THR A 32 -26.76 -0.24 -11.33
N ALA A 33 -25.76 -1.11 -11.43
CA ALA A 33 -24.94 -1.57 -10.30
C ALA A 33 -24.17 -0.40 -9.64
N LEU A 34 -23.69 0.56 -10.43
CA LEU A 34 -23.03 1.78 -9.93
C LEU A 34 -23.95 2.70 -9.12
N THR A 35 -25.24 2.70 -9.42
CA THR A 35 -26.26 3.54 -8.74
C THR A 35 -26.95 2.81 -7.59
N SER A 36 -26.98 1.49 -7.58
CA SER A 36 -27.71 0.66 -6.61
C SER A 36 -26.89 0.20 -5.39
N GLY A 37 -25.60 0.57 -5.28
CA GLY A 37 -24.75 0.15 -4.16
C GLY A 37 -24.37 -1.34 -4.20
N GLU A 38 -24.56 -2.03 -5.32
CA GLU A 38 -24.14 -3.42 -5.50
C GLU A 38 -22.61 -3.57 -5.50
N ASN A 39 -22.14 -4.73 -5.05
CA ASN A 39 -20.73 -5.09 -4.99
C ASN A 39 -20.08 -4.98 -6.38
N ILE A 40 -19.29 -3.93 -6.58
CA ILE A 40 -18.51 -3.77 -7.81
C ILE A 40 -17.38 -4.80 -7.78
N SER A 41 -17.32 -5.64 -8.81
CA SER A 41 -16.26 -6.63 -8.94
C SER A 41 -14.91 -5.95 -9.18
N VAL A 42 -13.85 -6.55 -8.64
CA VAL A 42 -12.48 -6.12 -8.90
C VAL A 42 -11.98 -6.79 -10.18
N VAL A 43 -11.36 -6.03 -11.06
CA VAL A 43 -10.79 -6.58 -12.30
C VAL A 43 -9.69 -7.58 -11.97
N ARG A 44 -9.69 -8.73 -12.67
CA ARG A 44 -8.62 -9.72 -12.67
C ARG A 44 -8.23 -9.99 -14.09
N ILE A 45 -6.98 -9.69 -14.43
CA ILE A 45 -6.49 -9.84 -15.82
C ILE A 45 -5.89 -11.21 -16.10
N ARG A 46 -5.66 -12.02 -15.07
CA ARG A 46 -5.08 -13.34 -15.22
C ARG A 46 -6.06 -14.25 -15.97
N GLY A 47 -5.63 -14.74 -17.14
CA GLY A 47 -6.44 -15.62 -18.00
C GLY A 47 -7.32 -14.88 -19.02
N LEU A 48 -7.29 -13.56 -19.09
CA LEU A 48 -7.96 -12.82 -20.17
C LEU A 48 -7.22 -13.06 -21.50
N GLU A 49 -7.97 -13.55 -22.47
CA GLU A 49 -7.49 -13.74 -23.85
C GLU A 49 -7.71 -12.48 -24.69
N PRO A 50 -6.93 -12.29 -25.79
CA PRO A 50 -7.17 -11.21 -26.72
C PRO A 50 -8.60 -11.20 -27.26
N GLY A 51 -9.26 -10.05 -27.19
CA GLY A 51 -10.68 -9.88 -27.55
C GLY A 51 -11.65 -9.99 -26.37
N GLU A 52 -11.23 -10.48 -25.21
CA GLU A 52 -12.08 -10.52 -24.03
C GLU A 52 -12.25 -9.16 -23.38
N LEU A 53 -13.48 -8.90 -22.92
CA LEU A 53 -13.86 -7.67 -22.23
C LEU A 53 -13.66 -7.83 -20.73
N PHE A 54 -13.17 -6.77 -20.09
CA PHE A 54 -13.13 -6.67 -18.64
C PHE A 54 -13.90 -5.44 -18.14
N SER A 55 -14.43 -5.54 -16.95
CA SER A 55 -15.09 -4.43 -16.27
C SER A 55 -15.00 -4.59 -14.76
N GLY A 56 -14.69 -3.48 -14.06
CA GLY A 56 -14.63 -3.47 -12.61
C GLY A 56 -13.63 -2.45 -12.07
N LEU A 57 -13.29 -2.61 -10.79
CA LEU A 57 -12.32 -1.77 -10.11
C LEU A 57 -10.89 -2.13 -10.47
N VAL A 58 -10.09 -1.11 -10.73
CA VAL A 58 -8.63 -1.16 -10.86
C VAL A 58 -8.00 -0.08 -9.98
N TYR A 59 -6.80 -0.36 -9.47
CA TYR A 59 -6.00 0.64 -8.78
C TYR A 59 -4.99 1.25 -9.76
N VAL A 60 -5.11 2.54 -10.06
CA VAL A 60 -4.19 3.24 -10.97
C VAL A 60 -2.98 3.72 -10.17
N ARG A 61 -1.83 3.10 -10.39
CA ARG A 61 -0.57 3.46 -9.73
C ARG A 61 0.11 4.65 -10.40
N LYS A 62 0.08 4.69 -11.73
CA LYS A 62 0.74 5.75 -12.51
C LYS A 62 -0.01 6.00 -13.81
N SER A 63 -0.11 7.26 -14.18
CA SER A 63 -0.65 7.67 -15.47
C SER A 63 0.31 8.60 -16.21
N ASN A 64 0.29 8.55 -17.52
CA ASN A 64 1.10 9.40 -18.39
C ASN A 64 0.33 9.74 -19.67
N TYR A 65 0.48 10.97 -20.15
CA TYR A 65 -0.16 11.48 -21.34
C TYR A 65 0.87 11.64 -22.46
N ARG A 66 0.47 11.26 -23.68
CA ARG A 66 1.23 11.57 -24.90
C ARG A 66 0.28 12.21 -25.92
N ARG A 67 0.75 13.18 -26.68
CA ARG A 67 -0.03 13.71 -27.79
C ARG A 67 -0.30 12.59 -28.79
N ASN A 68 -1.54 12.51 -29.27
CA ASN A 68 -1.90 11.55 -30.31
C ASN A 68 -1.16 11.91 -31.61
N LYS A 69 -0.62 10.89 -32.29
CA LYS A 69 0.16 11.09 -33.51
C LYS A 69 -0.68 11.51 -34.72
N SER A 70 -1.94 11.11 -34.74
CA SER A 70 -2.86 11.35 -35.85
C SER A 70 -3.69 12.63 -35.66
N ASN A 71 -3.91 13.06 -34.42
CA ASN A 71 -4.63 14.30 -34.11
C ASN A 71 -3.97 14.98 -32.89
N SER A 72 -3.33 16.13 -33.13
CA SER A 72 -2.60 16.87 -32.10
C SER A 72 -3.47 17.52 -31.02
N GLU A 73 -4.80 17.55 -31.20
CA GLU A 73 -5.75 18.04 -30.23
C GLU A 73 -6.12 16.97 -29.19
N LEU A 74 -5.89 15.69 -29.53
CA LEU A 74 -6.18 14.54 -28.69
C LEU A 74 -4.91 14.00 -28.00
N PHE A 75 -5.11 13.25 -26.95
CA PHE A 75 -4.05 12.62 -26.19
C PHE A 75 -4.28 11.11 -26.09
N ASP A 76 -3.20 10.37 -26.10
CA ASP A 76 -3.16 8.98 -25.69
C ASP A 76 -2.78 8.92 -24.21
N LEU A 77 -3.56 8.23 -23.41
CA LEU A 77 -3.38 8.10 -21.99
C LEU A 77 -2.92 6.68 -21.68
N TYR A 78 -1.80 6.56 -21.01
CA TYR A 78 -1.19 5.29 -20.61
C TYR A 78 -1.24 5.14 -19.11
N PHE A 79 -1.66 3.97 -18.63
CA PHE A 79 -1.78 3.67 -17.22
C PHE A 79 -0.91 2.47 -16.83
N GLN A 80 -0.42 2.50 -15.63
CA GLN A 80 0.02 1.34 -14.90
C GLN A 80 -1.01 1.06 -13.81
N CYS A 81 -1.72 -0.05 -13.94
CA CYS A 81 -2.79 -0.46 -13.04
C CYS A 81 -2.39 -1.70 -12.25
N ILE A 82 -3.04 -1.91 -11.12
CA ILE A 82 -2.98 -3.14 -10.33
C ILE A 82 -4.37 -3.74 -10.29
N ASP A 83 -4.47 -5.04 -10.53
CA ASP A 83 -5.72 -5.81 -10.49
C ASP A 83 -5.99 -6.43 -9.11
N GLY A 84 -7.12 -7.12 -8.95
CA GLY A 84 -7.51 -7.77 -7.69
C GLY A 84 -6.62 -8.93 -7.25
N ASP A 85 -5.71 -9.41 -8.11
CA ASP A 85 -4.69 -10.39 -7.76
C ASP A 85 -3.34 -9.72 -7.45
N GLY A 86 -3.30 -8.39 -7.35
CA GLY A 86 -2.10 -7.57 -7.14
C GLY A 86 -1.13 -7.65 -8.33
N VAL A 87 -1.63 -7.95 -9.54
CA VAL A 87 -0.82 -8.01 -10.75
C VAL A 87 -0.77 -6.64 -11.38
N THR A 88 0.43 -6.12 -11.56
CA THR A 88 0.63 -4.87 -12.30
C THR A 88 0.49 -5.11 -13.79
N PHE A 89 -0.34 -4.32 -14.45
CA PHE A 89 -0.56 -4.38 -15.89
C PHE A 89 -0.60 -2.99 -16.52
N ARG A 90 -0.37 -2.92 -17.82
CA ARG A 90 -0.40 -1.67 -18.57
C ARG A 90 -1.67 -1.59 -19.40
N CYS A 91 -2.31 -0.44 -19.31
CA CYS A 91 -3.47 -0.12 -20.11
C CYS A 91 -3.23 1.17 -20.91
N ALA A 92 -4.01 1.32 -21.97
CA ALA A 92 -4.03 2.55 -22.73
C ALA A 92 -5.47 2.95 -23.04
N MET A 93 -5.71 4.25 -23.12
CA MET A 93 -6.93 4.85 -23.63
C MET A 93 -6.50 5.83 -24.72
N PHE A 94 -6.95 5.58 -25.94
CA PHE A 94 -6.50 6.34 -27.10
C PHE A 94 -7.49 7.45 -27.45
N SER A 95 -6.96 8.53 -28.03
CA SER A 95 -7.77 9.65 -28.54
C SER A 95 -8.66 10.31 -27.48
N THR A 96 -8.09 10.57 -26.30
CA THR A 96 -8.82 11.20 -25.19
C THR A 96 -8.71 12.74 -25.22
N ASP A 97 -9.72 13.42 -24.69
CA ASP A 97 -9.66 14.84 -24.41
C ASP A 97 -8.68 15.11 -23.23
N LYS A 98 -7.85 16.14 -23.33
CA LYS A 98 -6.90 16.58 -22.28
C LYS A 98 -7.61 16.92 -20.96
N LYS A 99 -8.91 17.24 -20.98
CA LYS A 99 -9.69 17.54 -19.77
C LYS A 99 -9.84 16.35 -18.83
N MET A 100 -9.60 15.12 -19.31
CA MET A 100 -9.68 13.93 -18.50
C MET A 100 -8.41 13.81 -17.64
N THR A 101 -8.50 14.21 -16.39
CA THR A 101 -7.38 14.09 -15.44
C THR A 101 -7.50 12.78 -14.67
N ILE A 102 -6.58 11.85 -14.90
CA ILE A 102 -6.44 10.63 -14.10
C ILE A 102 -5.40 10.89 -13.02
N ARG A 103 -5.79 10.70 -11.76
CA ARG A 103 -4.89 10.81 -10.62
C ARG A 103 -4.20 9.48 -10.36
N ASN A 104 -2.94 9.55 -9.97
CA ASN A 104 -2.20 8.38 -9.50
C ASN A 104 -2.68 7.96 -8.11
N GLU A 105 -2.49 6.68 -7.81
CA GLU A 105 -2.79 6.09 -6.49
C GLU A 105 -4.25 6.21 -6.06
N VAL A 106 -5.15 6.09 -7.04
CA VAL A 106 -6.59 6.16 -6.85
C VAL A 106 -7.26 4.97 -7.55
N MET A 107 -8.34 4.49 -6.97
CA MET A 107 -9.20 3.47 -7.58
C MET A 107 -10.11 4.07 -8.64
N TYR A 108 -10.24 3.33 -9.74
CA TYR A 108 -11.14 3.66 -10.84
C TYR A 108 -11.98 2.46 -11.23
N ILE A 109 -13.20 2.73 -11.63
CA ILE A 109 -14.03 1.77 -12.36
C ILE A 109 -13.61 1.88 -13.81
N SER A 110 -13.13 0.79 -14.38
CA SER A 110 -12.71 0.74 -15.77
C SER A 110 -13.47 -0.33 -16.53
N LYS A 111 -13.67 -0.08 -17.82
CA LYS A 111 -14.14 -1.03 -18.79
C LYS A 111 -13.21 -1.01 -19.98
N GLY A 112 -12.87 -2.18 -20.49
CA GLY A 112 -11.95 -2.27 -21.61
C GLY A 112 -11.87 -3.68 -22.15
N MET A 113 -10.88 -3.90 -23.01
CA MET A 113 -10.68 -5.15 -23.74
C MET A 113 -9.18 -5.50 -23.76
N ALA A 114 -8.87 -6.78 -23.63
CA ALA A 114 -7.54 -7.29 -23.89
C ALA A 114 -7.26 -7.28 -25.41
N VAL A 115 -6.15 -6.71 -25.84
CA VAL A 115 -5.78 -6.56 -27.25
C VAL A 115 -4.38 -7.10 -27.47
N GLU A 116 -4.20 -7.94 -28.48
CA GLU A 116 -2.89 -8.40 -28.90
C GLU A 116 -2.27 -7.45 -29.91
N GLN A 117 -1.04 -7.04 -29.69
CA GLN A 117 -0.29 -6.28 -30.66
C GLN A 117 0.30 -7.23 -31.73
N ILE A 118 -0.25 -7.21 -32.94
CA ILE A 118 0.06 -8.13 -34.05
C ILE A 118 1.58 -8.25 -34.33
N LYS A 119 2.34 -7.15 -34.18
CA LYS A 119 3.78 -7.15 -34.49
C LYS A 119 4.65 -7.82 -33.43
N THR A 120 4.21 -7.86 -32.18
CA THR A 120 5.04 -8.27 -31.04
C THR A 120 4.43 -9.44 -30.26
N GLY A 121 3.18 -9.81 -30.52
CA GLY A 121 2.44 -10.80 -29.73
C GLY A 121 2.16 -10.35 -28.30
N ILE A 122 2.40 -9.07 -27.97
CA ILE A 122 2.21 -8.56 -26.62
C ILE A 122 0.74 -8.24 -26.42
N VAL A 123 0.16 -8.75 -25.35
CA VAL A 123 -1.19 -8.39 -24.90
C VAL A 123 -1.11 -7.08 -24.10
N TYR A 124 -1.86 -6.08 -24.50
CA TYR A 124 -2.11 -4.86 -23.76
C TYR A 124 -3.62 -4.70 -23.52
N TYR A 125 -3.98 -3.83 -22.61
CA TYR A 125 -5.37 -3.63 -22.21
C TYR A 125 -5.83 -2.26 -22.68
N ASN A 126 -6.78 -2.25 -23.61
CA ASN A 126 -7.40 -1.01 -24.06
C ASN A 126 -8.55 -0.66 -23.12
N ILE A 127 -8.56 0.57 -22.60
CA ILE A 127 -9.64 1.09 -21.76
C ILE A 127 -10.53 1.96 -22.62
N ASP A 128 -11.82 1.62 -22.68
CA ASP A 128 -12.84 2.38 -23.39
C ASP A 128 -13.52 3.40 -22.48
N ASN A 129 -13.63 3.08 -21.20
CA ASN A 129 -14.23 3.96 -20.21
C ASN A 129 -13.53 3.80 -18.86
N ILE A 130 -13.30 4.93 -18.18
CA ILE A 130 -12.73 4.99 -16.85
C ILE A 130 -13.40 6.11 -16.04
N SER A 131 -13.84 5.79 -14.81
CA SER A 131 -14.44 6.74 -13.90
C SER A 131 -13.89 6.56 -12.49
N ARG A 132 -13.72 7.66 -11.76
CA ARG A 132 -13.20 7.61 -10.39
C ARG A 132 -14.19 6.86 -9.49
N TYR A 133 -13.65 5.91 -8.69
CA TYR A 133 -14.40 5.25 -7.66
C TYR A 133 -14.48 6.13 -6.41
N THR A 134 -15.69 6.45 -5.97
CA THR A 134 -15.95 7.39 -4.85
C THR A 134 -16.66 6.75 -3.68
N ASN A 135 -17.08 5.50 -3.81
CA ASN A 135 -17.86 4.81 -2.76
C ASN A 135 -17.00 4.30 -1.59
N TYR A 136 -15.69 4.12 -1.79
CA TYR A 136 -14.71 3.72 -0.77
C TYR A 136 -15.06 2.46 0.05
N THR A 137 -15.94 1.59 -0.43
CA THR A 137 -16.29 0.33 0.25
C THR A 137 -15.25 -0.77 0.02
N VAL A 138 -14.44 -0.65 -1.05
CA VAL A 138 -13.35 -1.57 -1.34
C VAL A 138 -12.04 -0.94 -0.87
N PRO A 139 -11.30 -1.56 0.06
CA PRO A 139 -10.03 -1.04 0.53
C PRO A 139 -8.92 -1.23 -0.51
N ILE A 140 -7.92 -0.35 -0.52
CA ILE A 140 -6.76 -0.45 -1.43
C ILE A 140 -5.99 -1.75 -1.19
N SER A 141 -6.00 -2.28 0.03
CA SER A 141 -5.39 -3.58 0.38
C SER A 141 -5.86 -4.74 -0.51
N THR A 142 -7.06 -4.64 -1.09
CA THR A 142 -7.58 -5.63 -2.04
C THR A 142 -6.70 -5.78 -3.30
N PHE A 143 -5.93 -4.74 -3.65
CA PHE A 143 -5.04 -4.74 -4.81
C PHE A 143 -3.58 -5.08 -4.47
N LEU A 144 -3.28 -5.35 -3.22
CA LEU A 144 -1.93 -5.65 -2.78
C LEU A 144 -1.76 -7.15 -2.56
N LYS A 145 -0.65 -7.71 -3.01
CA LYS A 145 -0.26 -9.08 -2.71
C LYS A 145 0.29 -9.19 -1.30
N GLU A 146 0.09 -10.34 -0.69
CA GLU A 146 0.82 -10.71 0.51
C GLU A 146 2.24 -11.18 0.16
N ILE A 147 3.17 -11.04 1.10
CA ILE A 147 4.47 -11.71 1.01
C ILE A 147 4.27 -13.22 1.08
N THR A 148 5.15 -13.97 0.43
CA THR A 148 5.17 -15.42 0.56
C THR A 148 5.42 -15.82 2.02
N ASN A 149 4.62 -16.76 2.53
CA ASN A 149 4.75 -17.30 3.90
C ASN A 149 4.57 -16.25 5.03
N ILE A 150 3.63 -15.32 4.89
CA ILE A 150 3.34 -14.28 5.91
C ILE A 150 3.12 -14.89 7.30
N GLU A 151 2.42 -16.01 7.38
CA GLU A 151 2.16 -16.69 8.65
C GLU A 151 3.44 -17.22 9.31
N HIS A 152 4.41 -17.68 8.52
CA HIS A 152 5.72 -18.08 9.04
C HIS A 152 6.45 -16.91 9.71
N TYR A 153 6.48 -15.73 9.07
CA TYR A 153 7.07 -14.54 9.68
C TYR A 153 6.34 -14.09 10.93
N TYR A 154 5.01 -14.19 10.94
CA TYR A 154 4.19 -13.88 12.11
C TYR A 154 4.54 -14.80 13.29
N GLN A 155 4.58 -16.10 13.06
CA GLN A 155 4.93 -17.07 14.10
C GLN A 155 6.37 -16.89 14.60
N ASN A 156 7.32 -16.60 13.70
CA ASN A 156 8.69 -16.32 14.09
C ASN A 156 8.81 -15.09 14.99
N VAL A 157 8.11 -13.98 14.65
CA VAL A 157 8.13 -12.77 15.49
C VAL A 157 7.49 -13.06 16.85
N LEU A 158 6.39 -13.81 16.91
CA LEU A 158 5.80 -14.25 18.16
C LEU A 158 6.80 -15.07 18.99
N GLN A 159 7.49 -16.03 18.36
CA GLN A 159 8.48 -16.87 19.02
C GLN A 159 9.64 -16.02 19.57
N ILE A 160 10.14 -15.05 18.79
CA ILE A 160 11.19 -14.13 19.25
C ILE A 160 10.74 -13.36 20.49
N ILE A 161 9.50 -12.88 20.52
CA ILE A 161 8.94 -12.16 21.66
C ILE A 161 8.80 -13.08 22.89
N GLU A 162 8.23 -14.25 22.72
CA GLU A 162 8.02 -15.20 23.81
C GLU A 162 9.35 -15.68 24.42
N ASP A 163 10.33 -16.03 23.59
CA ASP A 163 11.59 -16.60 24.06
C ASP A 163 12.53 -15.55 24.66
N ASN A 164 12.57 -14.35 24.09
CA ASN A 164 13.57 -13.37 24.44
C ASN A 164 13.03 -12.17 25.21
N LEU A 165 11.83 -11.68 24.88
CA LEU A 165 11.30 -10.46 25.50
C LEU A 165 10.52 -10.75 26.77
N LYS A 166 9.72 -11.82 26.79
CA LYS A 166 8.89 -12.21 27.94
C LYS A 166 9.64 -12.38 29.27
N PRO A 167 10.90 -12.84 29.30
CA PRO A 167 11.69 -12.87 30.53
C PRO A 167 11.96 -11.50 31.17
N ASP A 168 11.96 -10.42 30.38
CA ASP A 168 12.05 -9.03 30.88
C ASP A 168 10.64 -8.44 31.01
N GLN A 169 10.07 -8.50 32.19
CA GLN A 169 8.70 -8.05 32.46
C GLN A 169 8.45 -6.58 32.08
N ASN A 170 9.45 -5.73 32.20
CA ASN A 170 9.33 -4.30 31.90
C ASN A 170 9.26 -4.05 30.38
N LEU A 171 10.20 -4.61 29.64
CA LEU A 171 10.21 -4.48 28.19
C LEU A 171 9.05 -5.25 27.54
N TYR A 172 8.70 -6.41 28.10
CA TYR A 172 7.52 -7.16 27.65
C TYR A 172 6.22 -6.40 27.92
N GLY A 173 6.09 -5.75 29.09
CA GLY A 173 4.95 -4.90 29.42
C GLY A 173 4.80 -3.72 28.47
N LEU A 174 5.92 -3.10 28.04
CA LEU A 174 5.90 -2.06 27.03
C LEU A 174 5.38 -2.57 25.68
N TYR A 175 5.85 -3.73 25.24
CA TYR A 175 5.31 -4.39 24.04
C TYR A 175 3.82 -4.71 24.18
N GLN A 176 3.38 -5.27 25.31
CA GLN A 176 1.98 -5.60 25.56
C GLN A 176 1.06 -4.37 25.49
N ASN A 177 1.50 -3.22 25.98
CA ASN A 177 0.74 -1.98 25.88
C ASN A 177 0.51 -1.58 24.42
N ILE A 178 1.52 -1.74 23.55
CA ILE A 178 1.40 -1.48 22.12
C ILE A 178 0.48 -2.50 21.46
N GLN A 179 0.69 -3.80 21.75
CA GLN A 179 -0.10 -4.88 21.19
C GLN A 179 -1.58 -4.73 21.54
N ASN A 180 -1.89 -4.45 22.81
CA ASN A 180 -3.27 -4.33 23.30
C ASN A 180 -3.97 -3.09 22.72
N LYS A 181 -3.23 -1.97 22.56
CA LYS A 181 -3.83 -0.74 22.04
C LYS A 181 -4.11 -0.79 20.54
N TYR A 182 -3.24 -1.42 19.76
CA TYR A 182 -3.28 -1.34 18.29
C TYR A 182 -3.53 -2.67 17.58
N ASP A 183 -3.65 -3.79 18.33
CA ASP A 183 -3.62 -5.15 17.76
C ASP A 183 -2.46 -5.32 16.76
N TYR A 184 -1.29 -4.87 17.21
CA TYR A 184 -0.17 -4.49 16.38
C TYR A 184 0.35 -5.59 15.45
N LEU A 185 0.52 -6.80 15.94
CA LEU A 185 1.03 -7.90 15.12
C LEU A 185 0.04 -8.31 14.02
N ASN A 186 -1.26 -8.27 14.30
CA ASN A 186 -2.27 -8.51 13.27
C ASN A 186 -2.33 -7.37 12.25
N LEU A 187 -2.18 -6.13 12.70
CA LEU A 187 -2.05 -4.97 11.83
C LEU A 187 -0.90 -5.16 10.82
N LEU A 188 0.27 -5.65 11.27
CA LEU A 188 1.44 -5.85 10.42
C LEU A 188 1.23 -6.87 9.29
N LYS A 189 0.29 -7.81 9.41
CA LYS A 189 -0.09 -8.73 8.33
C LYS A 189 -0.82 -8.00 7.19
N THR A 190 -1.56 -6.95 7.51
CA THR A 190 -2.51 -6.31 6.59
C THR A 190 -1.96 -5.08 5.88
N ILE A 191 -0.72 -4.71 6.14
CA ILE A 191 -0.11 -3.50 5.59
C ILE A 191 1.21 -3.78 4.86
N PRO A 192 1.54 -3.02 3.80
CA PRO A 192 2.87 -3.02 3.21
C PRO A 192 3.83 -2.14 4.03
N TYR A 193 5.12 -2.21 3.70
CA TYR A 193 6.13 -1.36 4.33
C TYR A 193 6.16 0.06 3.75
N SER A 194 6.06 0.19 2.44
CA SER A 194 6.08 1.48 1.72
C SER A 194 5.55 1.33 0.29
N ASP A 195 5.30 2.45 -0.38
CA ASP A 195 4.84 2.48 -1.76
C ASP A 195 5.92 2.06 -2.76
N THR A 196 7.17 2.24 -2.41
CA THR A 196 8.31 1.98 -3.29
C THR A 196 9.05 0.70 -2.93
N LEU A 197 9.12 0.38 -1.65
CA LEU A 197 9.79 -0.80 -1.12
C LEU A 197 8.78 -1.65 -0.37
N GLY A 198 8.58 -2.90 -0.80
CA GLY A 198 7.68 -3.80 -0.12
C GLY A 198 6.22 -3.35 -0.23
N THR A 199 5.74 -3.18 -1.44
CA THR A 199 4.32 -2.93 -1.70
C THR A 199 3.42 -4.13 -1.38
N ARG A 200 3.98 -5.20 -0.83
CA ARG A 200 3.25 -6.40 -0.44
C ARG A 200 2.83 -6.32 1.02
N LEU A 201 1.62 -6.80 1.30
CA LEU A 201 1.12 -6.93 2.66
C LEU A 201 2.03 -7.82 3.49
N GLY A 202 2.27 -7.46 4.75
CA GLY A 202 3.15 -8.19 5.66
C GLY A 202 4.64 -7.91 5.52
N THR A 203 5.08 -7.04 4.59
CA THR A 203 6.50 -6.73 4.41
C THR A 203 7.13 -6.16 5.69
N THR A 204 6.42 -5.32 6.44
CA THR A 204 6.92 -4.79 7.72
C THR A 204 7.19 -5.90 8.72
N LEU A 205 6.32 -6.91 8.78
CA LEU A 205 6.49 -8.08 9.64
C LEU A 205 7.75 -8.86 9.28
N LYS A 206 8.00 -9.07 7.97
CA LYS A 206 9.23 -9.67 7.47
C LYS A 206 10.47 -8.86 7.87
N ILE A 207 10.43 -7.54 7.74
CA ILE A 207 11.55 -6.66 8.14
C ILE A 207 11.86 -6.82 9.62
N ILE A 208 10.86 -6.81 10.49
CA ILE A 208 11.04 -7.00 11.93
C ILE A 208 11.71 -8.36 12.22
N ASN A 209 11.19 -9.43 11.62
CA ASN A 209 11.77 -10.76 11.73
C ASN A 209 13.24 -10.76 11.30
N ASP A 210 13.54 -10.28 10.10
CA ASP A 210 14.87 -10.31 9.52
C ASP A 210 15.85 -9.44 10.32
N MET A 211 15.44 -8.27 10.83
CA MET A 211 16.25 -7.42 11.70
C MET A 211 16.63 -8.15 13.00
N CYS A 212 15.68 -8.78 13.67
CA CYS A 212 15.95 -9.52 14.90
C CYS A 212 16.89 -10.71 14.66
N GLN A 213 16.70 -11.44 13.57
CA GLN A 213 17.57 -12.56 13.20
C GLN A 213 18.99 -12.12 12.83
N VAL A 214 19.12 -11.04 12.06
CA VAL A 214 20.44 -10.48 11.71
C VAL A 214 21.18 -10.02 12.95
N TYR A 215 20.50 -9.28 13.85
CA TYR A 215 21.12 -8.87 15.12
C TYR A 215 21.59 -10.08 15.94
N TYR A 216 20.71 -11.08 16.12
CA TYR A 216 21.04 -12.30 16.88
C TYR A 216 22.26 -13.01 16.29
N THR A 217 22.34 -13.13 14.96
CA THR A 217 23.43 -13.78 14.26
C THR A 217 24.76 -13.01 14.40
N LEU A 218 24.71 -11.68 14.38
CA LEU A 218 25.91 -10.85 14.51
C LEU A 218 26.47 -10.82 15.93
N VAL A 219 25.59 -10.77 16.94
CA VAL A 219 26.00 -10.61 18.34
C VAL A 219 26.18 -11.96 19.03
N VAL A 220 25.37 -12.98 18.66
CA VAL A 220 25.33 -14.31 19.31
C VAL A 220 25.35 -14.16 20.85
N PRO A 221 24.25 -13.63 21.46
CA PRO A 221 24.27 -13.24 22.86
C PRO A 221 24.65 -14.40 23.79
N LYS A 222 25.76 -14.28 24.51
CA LYS A 222 26.29 -15.31 25.43
C LYS A 222 26.29 -14.85 26.88
N THR A 223 26.23 -13.54 27.10
CA THR A 223 26.21 -12.95 28.47
C THR A 223 24.85 -12.30 28.70
N GLU A 224 24.47 -12.19 29.99
CA GLU A 224 23.20 -11.54 30.37
C GLU A 224 23.12 -10.11 29.82
N LYS A 225 24.21 -9.35 29.87
CA LYS A 225 24.27 -8.01 29.30
C LYS A 225 23.97 -7.98 27.78
N GLN A 226 24.48 -8.95 27.03
CA GLN A 226 24.19 -9.07 25.59
C GLN A 226 22.73 -9.48 25.35
N LEU A 227 22.15 -10.32 26.21
CA LEU A 227 20.74 -10.68 26.15
C LEU A 227 19.85 -9.48 26.48
N GLU A 228 20.19 -8.67 27.48
CA GLU A 228 19.49 -7.41 27.78
C GLU A 228 19.53 -6.44 26.58
N GLU A 229 20.68 -6.30 25.92
CA GLU A 229 20.80 -5.46 24.73
C GLU A 229 19.97 -6.03 23.54
N TYR A 230 19.92 -7.35 23.39
CA TYR A 230 19.08 -7.99 22.37
C TYR A 230 17.58 -7.79 22.66
N ARG A 231 17.14 -7.95 23.90
CA ARG A 231 15.76 -7.64 24.32
C ARG A 231 15.38 -6.19 24.02
N LEU A 232 16.30 -5.27 24.34
CA LEU A 232 16.11 -3.87 24.01
C LEU A 232 16.03 -3.62 22.50
N PHE A 233 16.89 -4.29 21.71
CA PHE A 233 16.83 -4.22 20.24
C PHE A 233 15.48 -4.68 19.70
N ILE A 234 14.93 -5.80 20.21
CA ILE A 234 13.62 -6.32 19.81
C ILE A 234 12.53 -5.27 20.08
N VAL A 235 12.48 -4.70 21.29
CA VAL A 235 11.48 -3.67 21.63
C VAL A 235 11.63 -2.44 20.73
N CYS A 236 12.85 -1.95 20.54
CA CYS A 236 13.10 -0.83 19.64
C CYS A 236 12.63 -1.12 18.22
N THR A 237 12.87 -2.35 17.73
CA THR A 237 12.43 -2.76 16.39
C THR A 237 10.90 -2.78 16.30
N LEU A 238 10.22 -3.35 17.29
CA LEU A 238 8.75 -3.34 17.32
C LEU A 238 8.19 -1.91 17.37
N MET A 239 8.70 -1.06 18.24
CA MET A 239 8.21 0.30 18.42
C MET A 239 8.50 1.22 17.22
N ALA A 240 9.65 1.07 16.58
CA ALA A 240 10.08 1.93 15.48
C ALA A 240 9.12 1.91 14.28
N PHE A 241 8.41 0.81 14.09
CA PHE A 241 7.48 0.65 12.96
C PHE A 241 6.02 0.97 13.30
N VAL A 242 5.66 1.17 14.59
CA VAL A 242 4.26 1.44 14.99
C VAL A 242 3.68 2.64 14.25
N GLN A 243 4.38 3.78 14.28
CA GLN A 243 3.93 5.01 13.67
C GLN A 243 3.73 4.86 12.16
N LYS A 244 4.74 4.31 11.48
CA LYS A 244 4.68 4.08 10.04
C LYS A 244 3.57 3.10 9.66
N SER A 245 3.43 2.03 10.45
CA SER A 245 2.42 1.00 10.22
C SER A 245 0.99 1.54 10.35
N LEU A 246 0.72 2.35 11.35
CA LEU A 246 -0.59 2.97 11.55
C LEU A 246 -0.92 4.00 10.45
N LEU A 247 0.07 4.74 9.96
CA LEU A 247 -0.10 5.62 8.82
C LEU A 247 -0.44 4.84 7.56
N MET A 248 0.35 3.79 7.25
CA MET A 248 0.10 2.92 6.09
C MET A 248 -1.28 2.25 6.16
N TYR A 249 -1.70 1.81 7.34
CA TYR A 249 -3.04 1.26 7.54
C TYR A 249 -4.14 2.26 7.18
N ASN A 250 -4.01 3.50 7.62
CA ASN A 250 -4.98 4.55 7.32
C ASN A 250 -5.00 4.90 5.83
N ASP A 251 -3.84 5.04 5.19
CA ASP A 251 -3.74 5.31 3.75
C ASP A 251 -4.40 4.22 2.91
N ILE A 252 -4.17 2.95 3.27
CA ILE A 252 -4.66 1.79 2.52
C ILE A 252 -6.16 1.55 2.73
N ASN A 253 -6.67 1.74 3.95
CA ASN A 253 -8.05 1.43 4.26
C ASN A 253 -9.00 2.60 4.09
N LEU A 254 -8.53 3.84 4.21
CA LEU A 254 -9.40 5.02 4.11
C LEU A 254 -9.51 5.58 2.70
N SER A 255 -8.67 5.14 1.73
CA SER A 255 -8.66 5.63 0.33
C SER A 255 -8.88 7.15 0.20
N LYS A 256 -8.58 7.89 1.26
CA LYS A 256 -8.73 9.34 1.32
C LYS A 256 -7.61 9.99 0.53
N GLU A 257 -7.94 11.07 -0.16
CA GLU A 257 -6.95 12.10 -0.46
C GLU A 257 -6.34 12.55 0.86
N VAL A 258 -5.20 11.97 1.20
CA VAL A 258 -4.50 12.32 2.45
C VAL A 258 -4.06 13.76 2.29
N ASN A 259 -4.80 14.65 2.91
CA ASN A 259 -4.39 16.03 3.05
C ASN A 259 -3.14 16.01 3.95
N SER A 260 -2.08 16.74 3.61
CA SER A 260 -0.84 16.81 4.39
C SER A 260 -1.08 17.14 5.89
N ASN A 261 -2.18 17.81 6.18
CA ASN A 261 -2.63 18.10 7.54
C ASN A 261 -3.09 16.85 8.30
N PHE A 262 -3.71 15.89 7.61
CA PHE A 262 -4.19 14.64 8.23
C PHE A 262 -3.03 13.75 8.70
N VAL A 263 -1.93 13.72 7.96
CA VAL A 263 -0.70 12.99 8.37
C VAL A 263 -0.15 13.58 9.66
N SER A 264 -0.10 14.92 9.81
CA SER A 264 0.37 15.55 11.03
C SER A 264 -0.61 15.36 12.20
N GLU A 265 -1.91 15.35 11.97
CA GLU A 265 -2.93 15.09 12.99
C GLU A 265 -2.87 13.67 13.56
N LEU A 266 -2.45 12.67 12.76
CA LEU A 266 -2.29 11.28 13.21
C LEU A 266 -0.91 11.01 13.82
N LEU A 267 0.16 11.63 13.31
CA LEU A 267 1.53 11.38 13.75
C LEU A 267 1.78 11.82 15.18
N LEU A 268 1.29 13.00 15.56
CA LEU A 268 1.49 13.55 16.90
C LEU A 268 0.89 12.67 17.99
N PRO A 269 -0.39 12.28 17.93
CA PRO A 269 -0.99 11.41 18.95
C PRO A 269 -0.26 10.07 19.11
N ILE A 270 0.18 9.44 18.00
CA ILE A 270 0.91 8.18 18.06
C ILE A 270 2.28 8.35 18.72
N SER A 271 2.99 9.42 18.38
CA SER A 271 4.28 9.74 19.00
C SER A 271 4.13 10.01 20.48
N ASP A 272 3.11 10.77 20.87
CA ASP A 272 2.79 11.06 22.26
C ASP A 272 2.42 9.80 23.04
N ASP A 273 1.64 8.91 22.45
CA ASP A 273 1.30 7.62 23.03
C ASP A 273 2.54 6.76 23.30
N LEU A 274 3.44 6.62 22.32
CA LEU A 274 4.69 5.86 22.47
C LEU A 274 5.61 6.48 23.54
N LEU A 275 5.66 7.79 23.59
CA LEU A 275 6.36 8.55 24.65
C LEU A 275 5.76 8.22 26.02
N VAL A 276 4.45 8.37 26.20
CA VAL A 276 3.75 8.11 27.47
C VAL A 276 3.95 6.66 27.90
N MET A 277 3.80 5.69 26.99
CA MET A 277 4.05 4.28 27.29
C MET A 277 5.49 4.05 27.76
N THR A 278 6.47 4.66 27.08
CA THR A 278 7.90 4.54 27.42
C THR A 278 8.21 5.20 28.78
N TYR A 279 7.59 6.34 29.09
CA TYR A 279 7.78 7.01 30.39
C TYR A 279 7.11 6.27 31.55
N ASN A 280 5.96 5.66 31.32
CA ASN A 280 5.23 4.91 32.33
C ASN A 280 5.81 3.50 32.60
N THR A 281 6.72 3.03 31.75
CA THR A 281 7.39 1.73 31.95
C THR A 281 8.56 1.90 32.94
N PRO A 282 8.70 1.01 33.94
CA PRO A 282 9.74 1.09 34.96
C PRO A 282 11.10 0.59 34.45
N ILE A 283 11.64 1.27 33.45
CA ILE A 283 12.97 1.02 32.84
C ILE A 283 13.97 2.07 33.27
N THR A 284 15.27 1.77 33.16
CA THR A 284 16.33 2.71 33.53
C THR A 284 16.32 3.95 32.60
N GLY A 285 16.83 5.08 33.10
CA GLY A 285 16.95 6.30 32.29
C GLY A 285 17.77 6.10 31.02
N ILE A 286 18.82 5.29 31.09
CA ILE A 286 19.68 4.95 29.92
C ILE A 286 18.88 4.14 28.89
N THR A 287 18.16 3.11 29.33
CA THR A 287 17.30 2.29 28.46
C THR A 287 16.26 3.14 27.77
N ARG A 288 15.58 4.00 28.54
CA ARG A 288 14.59 4.95 28.00
C ARG A 288 15.21 5.88 26.96
N SER A 289 16.38 6.44 27.22
CA SER A 289 17.07 7.34 26.30
C SER A 289 17.42 6.64 24.99
N LYS A 290 17.84 5.37 25.01
CA LYS A 290 18.11 4.58 23.81
C LYS A 290 16.85 4.36 22.97
N ILE A 291 15.74 3.98 23.61
CA ILE A 291 14.45 3.80 22.93
C ILE A 291 14.02 5.09 22.24
N LEU A 292 13.98 6.20 22.99
CA LEU A 292 13.53 7.49 22.49
C LEU A 292 14.42 8.03 21.36
N SER A 293 15.74 7.80 21.45
CA SER A 293 16.67 8.18 20.38
C SER A 293 16.39 7.42 19.08
N ILE A 294 16.17 6.10 19.15
CA ILE A 294 15.82 5.29 17.98
C ILE A 294 14.49 5.73 17.38
N LEU A 295 13.45 5.98 18.19
CA LEU A 295 12.15 6.45 17.71
C LEU A 295 12.24 7.81 17.01
N ASN A 296 12.98 8.75 17.60
CA ASN A 296 13.19 10.06 16.98
C ASN A 296 13.95 9.95 15.66
N ASN A 297 15.06 9.21 15.63
CA ASN A 297 15.85 9.00 14.42
C ASN A 297 15.09 8.18 13.35
N MET A 298 14.20 7.27 13.75
CA MET A 298 13.31 6.58 12.79
C MET A 298 12.35 7.55 12.11
N THR A 299 11.85 8.55 12.83
CA THR A 299 11.03 9.62 12.24
C THR A 299 11.82 10.43 11.20
N LEU A 300 13.08 10.77 11.49
CA LEU A 300 13.97 11.47 10.56
C LEU A 300 14.32 10.57 9.35
N TYR A 301 14.63 9.30 9.59
CA TYR A 301 14.92 8.32 8.56
C TYR A 301 13.78 8.17 7.55
N ASN A 302 12.55 8.04 8.03
CA ASN A 302 11.36 7.95 7.16
C ASN A 302 11.11 9.21 6.32
N ARG A 303 11.64 10.36 6.75
CA ARG A 303 11.58 11.64 6.00
C ARG A 303 12.77 11.82 5.04
N GLY A 304 13.70 10.86 4.99
CA GLY A 304 14.95 11.00 4.22
C GLY A 304 15.90 12.06 4.77
N THR A 305 15.76 12.43 6.06
CA THR A 305 16.61 13.39 6.75
C THR A 305 17.81 12.66 7.35
N GLU A 306 18.95 13.32 7.43
CA GLU A 306 20.14 12.78 8.07
C GLU A 306 19.87 12.46 9.55
N ILE A 307 20.26 11.26 9.97
CA ILE A 307 20.12 10.78 11.35
C ILE A 307 21.42 11.00 12.12
N GLN A 308 21.30 11.27 13.43
CA GLN A 308 22.45 11.44 14.33
C GLN A 308 22.39 10.35 15.40
N GLU A 309 23.13 9.27 15.16
CA GLU A 309 23.22 8.18 16.13
C GLU A 309 24.07 8.57 17.32
N LYS A 310 23.56 8.35 18.52
CA LYS A 310 24.20 8.66 19.80
C LYS A 310 24.71 7.42 20.54
N PHE A 311 24.11 6.26 20.27
CA PHE A 311 24.39 5.02 20.98
C PHE A 311 24.83 3.92 20.04
N PRO A 312 25.73 3.00 20.47
CA PRO A 312 26.14 1.85 19.64
C PRO A 312 24.96 0.98 19.17
N LEU A 313 23.95 0.81 20.03
CA LEU A 313 22.73 0.07 19.66
C LEU A 313 22.00 0.75 18.50
N GLU A 314 21.96 2.05 18.48
CA GLU A 314 21.30 2.84 17.44
C GLU A 314 22.03 2.73 16.09
N ILE A 315 23.37 2.86 16.12
CA ILE A 315 24.21 2.63 14.93
C ILE A 315 23.94 1.22 14.34
N MET A 316 23.91 0.21 15.20
CA MET A 316 23.65 -1.17 14.80
C MET A 316 22.22 -1.30 14.23
N PHE A 317 21.22 -0.69 14.87
CA PHE A 317 19.82 -0.71 14.43
C PHE A 317 19.68 -0.19 12.99
N PHE A 318 20.20 1.01 12.70
CA PHE A 318 20.05 1.61 11.37
C PHE A 318 20.91 0.90 10.30
N ASN A 319 22.07 0.35 10.64
CA ASN A 319 22.85 -0.43 9.70
C ASN A 319 22.16 -1.75 9.33
N ILE A 320 21.54 -2.42 10.30
CA ILE A 320 20.76 -3.63 10.06
C ILE A 320 19.52 -3.27 9.23
N LEU A 321 18.79 -2.23 9.59
CA LEU A 321 17.61 -1.77 8.85
C LEU A 321 17.93 -1.52 7.37
N LYS A 322 18.96 -0.70 7.08
CA LYS A 322 19.40 -0.42 5.71
C LYS A 322 19.78 -1.68 4.93
N THR A 323 20.42 -2.63 5.61
CA THR A 323 20.82 -3.92 4.99
C THR A 323 19.60 -4.77 4.66
N VAL A 324 18.65 -4.88 5.59
CA VAL A 324 17.41 -5.65 5.40
C VAL A 324 16.56 -5.05 4.28
N GLU A 325 16.36 -3.73 4.29
CA GLU A 325 15.62 -3.04 3.23
C GLU A 325 16.24 -3.26 1.84
N LYS A 326 17.57 -3.15 1.74
CA LYS A 326 18.29 -3.40 0.49
C LYS A 326 18.08 -4.84 0.00
N ASN A 327 18.16 -5.83 0.89
CA ASN A 327 17.94 -7.23 0.55
C ASN A 327 16.52 -7.49 0.05
N ILE A 328 15.50 -6.92 0.71
CA ILE A 328 14.10 -7.04 0.28
C ILE A 328 13.92 -6.43 -1.11
N SER A 329 14.46 -5.24 -1.35
CA SER A 329 14.39 -4.57 -2.64
C SER A 329 15.01 -5.42 -3.77
N VAL A 330 16.16 -6.04 -3.51
CA VAL A 330 16.81 -6.95 -4.48
C VAL A 330 15.97 -8.19 -4.75
N LEU A 331 15.42 -8.82 -3.71
CA LEU A 331 14.54 -10.00 -3.86
C LEU A 331 13.29 -9.70 -4.65
N GLU A 332 12.61 -8.59 -4.37
CA GLU A 332 11.43 -8.15 -5.13
C GLU A 332 11.77 -7.88 -6.61
N MET A 333 12.93 -7.29 -6.87
CA MET A 333 13.40 -7.07 -8.23
C MET A 333 13.70 -8.39 -8.96
N LEU A 334 14.29 -9.38 -8.30
CA LEU A 334 14.55 -10.70 -8.86
C LEU A 334 13.25 -11.47 -9.14
N GLU A 335 12.31 -11.48 -8.20
CA GLU A 335 11.00 -12.11 -8.40
C GLU A 335 10.23 -11.48 -9.55
N SER A 336 10.31 -10.15 -9.73
CA SER A 336 9.68 -9.47 -10.86
C SER A 336 10.31 -9.87 -12.20
N ARG A 337 11.63 -10.10 -12.25
CA ARG A 337 12.36 -10.59 -13.42
C ARG A 337 12.02 -12.05 -13.74
N ASP A 338 11.90 -12.90 -12.74
CA ASP A 338 11.52 -14.30 -12.93
C ASP A 338 10.08 -14.44 -13.46
N ILE A 339 9.17 -13.59 -13.02
CA ILE A 339 7.82 -13.53 -13.59
C ILE A 339 7.88 -13.08 -15.05
N GLN A 340 8.73 -12.12 -15.40
CA GLN A 340 8.93 -11.69 -16.78
C GLN A 340 9.56 -12.83 -17.62
N ASN A 341 10.57 -13.54 -17.12
CA ASN A 341 11.22 -14.63 -17.81
C ASN A 341 10.32 -15.85 -17.98
N LYS A 342 9.51 -16.22 -16.98
CA LYS A 342 8.50 -17.29 -17.10
C LYS A 342 7.40 -16.96 -18.09
N ARG A 343 7.06 -15.69 -18.27
CA ARG A 343 6.11 -15.23 -19.29
C ARG A 343 6.72 -15.19 -20.68
N HIS A 344 8.03 -14.97 -20.80
CA HIS A 344 8.77 -15.10 -22.06
C HIS A 344 8.69 -16.51 -22.66
N SER A 345 8.72 -17.55 -21.83
CA SER A 345 8.58 -18.95 -22.27
C SER A 345 7.14 -19.33 -22.64
N SER A 346 6.15 -18.58 -22.18
CA SER A 346 4.72 -18.79 -22.51
C SER A 346 4.18 -17.84 -23.58
N GLY A 347 5.03 -17.01 -24.19
CA GLY A 347 4.63 -16.05 -25.24
C GLY A 347 3.85 -14.84 -24.77
N ILE A 348 3.67 -14.65 -23.45
CA ILE A 348 2.94 -13.52 -22.88
C ILE A 348 3.96 -12.48 -22.37
N TYR A 349 4.17 -11.41 -23.13
CA TYR A 349 5.02 -10.28 -22.74
C TYR A 349 4.20 -9.23 -22.00
N ILE A 350 4.54 -8.99 -20.73
CA ILE A 350 4.17 -7.75 -20.05
C ILE A 350 5.44 -6.87 -20.02
N VAL A 351 5.46 -5.87 -20.88
CA VAL A 351 6.52 -4.85 -20.89
C VAL A 351 6.13 -3.70 -19.97
#